data_f13f00f00df7b019be15d1dc4f6a46cb
#
_entry.id   f13f00f00df7b019be15d1dc4f6a46cb
#
_cell.length_a   1.000
_cell.length_b   1.000
_cell.length_c   1.000
_cell.angle_alpha   90.00
_cell.angle_beta   90.00
_cell.angle_gamma   90.00
#
_symmetry.space_group_name_H-M   'P 1'
#
loop_
_entity.id
_entity.type
_entity.pdbx_description
1 polymer ?
#
loop_
_entity_poly.entity_id
_entity_poly.type
_entity_poly.pdbx_seq_one_letter_code
_entity_poly.pdbx_strand_id
1 'polypeptide(L)'
;MCIRDRNNRDPQGGYGKTIALVNKEDYIVLASTIGLDIALNAKFSAANEILKFIRRNELLSVAHLHGVDAEVIELLAAPGSEIAGKPLSKLAKNFRQHNILIGGVEQDGVWKVAVGSTEIQPHNRVVAVCSSQHLNKVRQLFS
;
A
#
# COMPACT_ATOMS: atom_id res chain seq x y z
N MET A 1 -5.96 21.93 12.94
CA MET A 1 -5.34 23.07 12.25
C MET A 1 -5.33 22.71 10.76
N CYS A 2 -6.15 23.38 9.94
CA CYS A 2 -6.17 23.17 8.50
C CYS A 2 -5.12 24.09 7.88
N ILE A 3 -4.14 23.50 7.19
CA ILE A 3 -3.20 24.29 6.38
C ILE A 3 -3.82 24.39 4.99
N ARG A 4 -4.31 25.59 4.67
CA ARG A 4 -4.84 25.93 3.36
C ARG A 4 -3.71 26.59 2.59
N ASP A 5 -3.23 25.94 1.55
CA ASP A 5 -2.31 26.60 0.63
C ASP A 5 -3.11 27.59 -0.23
N ARG A 6 -2.89 28.89 0.00
CA ARG A 6 -3.60 29.99 -0.69
C ARG A 6 -2.98 30.38 -2.03
N ASN A 7 -1.86 29.79 -2.40
CA ASN A 7 -1.02 30.35 -3.48
C ASN A 7 -1.17 29.70 -4.85
N ASN A 8 -1.99 28.67 -4.99
CA ASN A 8 -2.19 28.04 -6.30
C ASN A 8 -3.66 28.20 -6.74
N ARG A 9 -4.02 29.37 -7.24
CA ARG A 9 -5.26 29.51 -8.01
C ARG A 9 -4.99 28.96 -9.41
N ASP A 10 -5.68 27.87 -9.74
CA ASP A 10 -5.82 27.42 -11.11
C ASP A 10 -6.38 28.57 -11.95
N PRO A 11 -5.91 28.83 -13.19
CA PRO A 11 -6.46 29.87 -14.07
C PRO A 11 -7.97 29.80 -14.28
N GLN A 12 -8.59 28.65 -13.94
CA GLN A 12 -10.05 28.45 -14.00
C GLN A 12 -10.79 28.73 -12.68
N GLY A 13 -10.12 29.30 -11.67
CA GLY A 13 -10.79 29.74 -10.43
C GLY A 13 -10.98 28.65 -9.36
N GLY A 14 -10.40 27.45 -9.51
CA GLY A 14 -10.41 26.39 -8.52
C GLY A 14 -9.46 26.66 -7.35
N TYR A 15 -9.78 26.15 -6.17
CA TYR A 15 -8.87 26.12 -5.03
C TYR A 15 -7.84 25.01 -5.23
N GLY A 16 -6.56 25.28 -4.91
CA GLY A 16 -5.54 24.24 -4.87
C GLY A 16 -5.87 23.11 -3.88
N LYS A 17 -5.14 22.00 -3.93
CA LYS A 17 -5.35 20.84 -3.07
C LYS A 17 -5.38 21.24 -1.59
N THR A 18 -6.34 20.71 -0.86
CA THR A 18 -6.51 20.94 0.57
C THR A 18 -5.94 19.78 1.37
N ILE A 19 -5.04 20.10 2.31
CA ILE A 19 -4.46 19.13 3.23
C ILE A 19 -4.88 19.47 4.64
N ALA A 20 -5.49 18.53 5.36
CA ALA A 20 -5.88 18.69 6.75
C ALA A 20 -5.09 17.74 7.65
N LEU A 21 -4.55 18.24 8.75
CA LEU A 21 -4.00 17.44 9.83
C LEU A 21 -5.11 17.14 10.84
N VAL A 22 -5.42 15.85 11.03
CA VAL A 22 -6.49 15.39 11.94
C VAL A 22 -5.89 14.57 13.08
N ASN A 23 -6.42 14.78 14.30
CA ASN A 23 -5.89 14.10 15.49
C ASN A 23 -6.67 12.83 15.86
N LYS A 24 -7.89 12.66 15.34
CA LYS A 24 -8.74 11.49 15.57
C LYS A 24 -9.04 10.78 14.26
N GLU A 25 -9.10 9.45 14.30
CA GLU A 25 -9.39 8.62 13.13
C GLU A 25 -10.75 8.91 12.50
N ASP A 26 -11.77 9.11 13.34
CA ASP A 26 -13.13 9.41 12.89
C ASP A 26 -13.21 10.66 12.00
N TYR A 27 -12.28 11.60 12.19
CA TYR A 27 -12.22 12.81 11.36
C TYR A 27 -11.62 12.58 9.98
N ILE A 28 -10.92 11.46 9.73
CA ILE A 28 -10.41 11.11 8.39
C ILE A 28 -11.59 10.80 7.47
N VAL A 29 -12.54 9.99 7.95
CA VAL A 29 -13.76 9.66 7.21
C VAL A 29 -14.60 10.91 6.96
N LEU A 30 -14.77 11.75 8.00
CA LEU A 30 -15.50 13.01 7.87
C LEU A 30 -14.82 13.96 6.87
N ALA A 31 -13.50 14.04 6.88
CA ALA A 31 -12.72 14.89 5.99
C ALA A 31 -12.95 14.54 4.50
N SER A 32 -13.03 13.26 4.17
CA SER A 32 -13.36 12.82 2.81
C SER A 32 -14.78 13.18 2.41
N THR A 33 -15.74 13.15 3.35
CA THR A 33 -17.15 13.50 3.12
C THR A 33 -17.35 14.99 2.84
N ILE A 34 -16.55 15.84 3.47
CA ILE A 34 -16.62 17.31 3.29
C ILE A 34 -15.75 17.83 2.14
N GLY A 35 -15.18 16.94 1.32
CA GLY A 35 -14.44 17.30 0.11
C GLY A 35 -13.01 17.76 0.35
N LEU A 36 -12.36 17.35 1.44
CA LEU A 36 -10.92 17.55 1.61
C LEU A 36 -10.16 16.52 0.75
N ASP A 37 -9.13 17.01 0.03
CA ASP A 37 -8.34 16.16 -0.87
C ASP A 37 -7.45 15.18 -0.09
N ILE A 38 -6.86 15.61 1.02
CA ILE A 38 -5.95 14.80 1.83
C ILE A 38 -6.20 15.08 3.32
N ALA A 39 -6.43 14.01 4.08
CA ALA A 39 -6.45 14.05 5.54
C ALA A 39 -5.26 13.25 6.09
N LEU A 40 -4.41 13.88 6.89
CA LEU A 40 -3.24 13.26 7.50
C LEU A 40 -3.44 13.14 9.01
N ASN A 41 -3.04 11.99 9.56
CA ASN A 41 -2.96 11.80 11.00
C ASN A 41 -1.48 11.65 11.40
N ALA A 42 -0.97 12.58 12.20
CA ALA A 42 0.42 12.62 12.62
C ALA A 42 0.87 11.35 13.36
N LYS A 43 -0.01 10.78 14.21
CA LYS A 43 0.29 9.54 14.95
C LYS A 43 0.43 8.35 14.02
N PHE A 44 -0.45 8.21 13.03
CA PHE A 44 -0.37 7.16 12.03
C PHE A 44 0.85 7.30 11.14
N SER A 45 1.14 8.51 10.69
CA SER A 45 2.33 8.77 9.88
C SER A 45 3.60 8.43 10.63
N ALA A 46 3.74 8.87 11.89
CA ALA A 46 4.87 8.53 12.73
C ALA A 46 4.97 7.02 13.02
N ALA A 47 3.85 6.36 13.34
CA ALA A 47 3.82 4.92 13.58
C ALA A 47 4.24 4.13 12.34
N ASN A 48 3.77 4.52 11.15
CA ASN A 48 4.15 3.87 9.90
C ASN A 48 5.65 4.03 9.60
N GLU A 49 6.23 5.21 9.85
CA GLU A 49 7.67 5.41 9.67
C GLU A 49 8.50 4.58 10.66
N ILE A 50 8.08 4.49 11.92
CA ILE A 50 8.72 3.63 12.92
C ILE A 50 8.60 2.16 12.51
N LEU A 51 7.44 1.72 12.05
CA LEU A 51 7.22 0.35 11.59
C LEU A 51 8.08 0.00 10.38
N LYS A 52 8.26 0.92 9.42
CA LYS A 52 9.20 0.73 8.29
C LYS A 52 10.64 0.51 8.80
N PHE A 53 11.04 1.25 9.83
CA PHE A 53 12.38 1.13 10.40
C PHE A 53 12.62 -0.19 11.14
N ILE A 54 11.62 -0.67 11.87
CA ILE A 54 11.67 -1.93 12.65
C ILE A 54 11.57 -3.16 11.75
N ARG A 55 10.78 -3.08 10.69
CA ARG A 55 10.50 -4.18 9.76
C ARG A 55 11.50 -4.23 8.59
N ARG A 56 12.78 -4.03 8.89
CA ARG A 56 13.87 -4.10 7.91
C ARG A 56 13.77 -5.40 7.10
N ASN A 57 13.62 -5.31 5.84
CA ASN A 57 13.99 -6.10 4.67
C ASN A 57 12.88 -6.52 3.70
N GLU A 58 11.61 -6.70 4.11
CA GLU A 58 10.62 -7.28 3.21
C GLU A 58 9.44 -6.34 2.94
N LEU A 59 9.00 -5.57 3.95
CA LEU A 59 7.84 -4.69 3.85
C LEU A 59 8.28 -3.24 3.62
N LEU A 60 8.09 -2.73 2.41
CA LEU A 60 8.49 -1.37 2.02
C LEU A 60 7.43 -0.34 2.39
N SER A 61 6.16 -0.66 2.20
CA SER A 61 5.04 0.26 2.44
C SER A 61 3.76 -0.49 2.80
N VAL A 62 2.90 0.15 3.59
CA VAL A 62 1.53 -0.30 3.89
C VAL A 62 0.59 0.87 3.76
N ALA A 63 -0.49 0.71 3.00
CA ALA A 63 -1.58 1.67 2.90
C ALA A 63 -2.89 0.96 3.23
N HIS A 64 -3.60 1.47 4.23
CA HIS A 64 -4.92 0.98 4.58
C HIS A 64 -5.98 1.63 3.68
N LEU A 65 -6.85 0.81 3.07
CA LEU A 65 -7.95 1.32 2.25
C LEU A 65 -9.13 1.70 3.14
N HIS A 66 -9.49 2.99 3.12
CA HIS A 66 -10.61 3.48 3.92
C HIS A 66 -11.94 2.89 3.43
N GLY A 67 -12.75 2.43 4.38
CA GLY A 67 -14.09 1.89 4.11
C GLY A 67 -14.15 0.40 3.74
N VAL A 68 -13.01 -0.27 3.65
CA VAL A 68 -12.91 -1.72 3.42
C VAL A 68 -11.81 -2.32 4.30
N ASP A 69 -11.97 -3.58 4.73
CA ASP A 69 -10.91 -4.31 5.43
C ASP A 69 -9.89 -4.83 4.42
N ALA A 70 -9.11 -3.93 3.86
CA ALA A 70 -8.05 -4.27 2.93
C ALA A 70 -6.85 -3.34 3.08
N GLU A 71 -5.68 -3.92 2.97
CA GLU A 71 -4.39 -3.24 2.97
C GLU A 71 -3.68 -3.44 1.65
N VAL A 72 -3.13 -2.38 1.12
CA VAL A 72 -2.20 -2.41 0.00
C VAL A 72 -0.80 -2.39 0.57
N ILE A 73 -0.02 -3.38 0.25
CA ILE A 73 1.33 -3.56 0.79
C ILE A 73 2.33 -3.67 -0.33
N GLU A 74 3.47 -3.04 -0.14
CA GLU A 74 4.62 -3.15 -1.02
C GLU A 74 5.70 -3.97 -0.33
N LEU A 75 6.14 -5.03 -0.99
CA LEU A 75 7.08 -6.01 -0.46
C LEU A 75 8.24 -6.21 -1.44
N LEU A 76 9.37 -6.60 -0.88
CA LEU A 76 10.53 -7.08 -1.63
C LEU A 76 10.57 -8.61 -1.57
N ALA A 77 10.67 -9.27 -2.72
CA ALA A 77 10.79 -10.72 -2.75
C ALA A 77 12.20 -11.13 -2.28
N ALA A 78 12.28 -11.87 -1.17
CA ALA A 78 13.56 -12.37 -0.70
C ALA A 78 14.08 -13.52 -1.59
N PRO A 79 15.40 -13.68 -1.69
CA PRO A 79 15.99 -14.85 -2.31
C PRO A 79 15.56 -16.14 -1.60
N GLY A 80 15.01 -17.09 -2.35
CA GLY A 80 14.54 -18.35 -1.78
C GLY A 80 13.13 -18.34 -1.20
N SER A 81 12.45 -17.19 -1.21
CA SER A 81 11.06 -17.09 -0.77
C SER A 81 10.11 -17.95 -1.61
N GLU A 82 8.97 -18.32 -1.04
CA GLU A 82 8.00 -19.19 -1.72
C GLU A 82 7.49 -18.60 -3.04
N ILE A 83 7.42 -17.27 -3.12
CA ILE A 83 6.91 -16.54 -4.29
C ILE A 83 7.94 -16.38 -5.40
N ALA A 84 9.24 -16.46 -5.09
CA ALA A 84 10.31 -16.23 -6.06
C ALA A 84 10.51 -17.42 -7.01
N GLY A 85 10.77 -17.13 -8.30
CA GLY A 85 11.13 -18.11 -9.32
C GLY A 85 10.00 -19.04 -9.77
N LYS A 86 8.73 -18.67 -9.49
CA LYS A 86 7.56 -19.45 -9.89
C LYS A 86 6.50 -18.55 -10.52
N PRO A 87 5.78 -19.00 -11.57
CA PRO A 87 4.64 -18.26 -12.06
C PRO A 87 3.53 -18.21 -11.01
N LEU A 88 2.88 -17.02 -10.89
CA LEU A 88 1.84 -16.78 -9.89
C LEU A 88 0.67 -17.77 -9.99
N SER A 89 0.40 -18.32 -11.17
CA SER A 89 -0.62 -19.35 -11.36
C SER A 89 -0.41 -20.61 -10.49
N LYS A 90 0.85 -20.97 -10.18
CA LYS A 90 1.16 -22.10 -9.29
C LYS A 90 0.79 -21.80 -7.83
N LEU A 91 0.77 -20.53 -7.44
CA LEU A 91 0.42 -20.07 -6.11
C LEU A 91 -1.05 -19.63 -5.99
N ALA A 92 -1.81 -19.71 -7.07
CA ALA A 92 -3.20 -19.22 -7.15
C ALA A 92 -4.12 -19.83 -6.09
N LYS A 93 -3.91 -21.10 -5.72
CA LYS A 93 -4.69 -21.77 -4.65
C LYS A 93 -4.43 -21.11 -3.29
N ASN A 94 -3.17 -20.83 -2.98
CA ASN A 94 -2.75 -20.18 -1.75
C ASN A 94 -3.30 -18.75 -1.70
N PHE A 95 -3.19 -17.99 -2.79
CA PHE A 95 -3.72 -16.63 -2.89
C PHE A 95 -5.23 -16.58 -2.66
N ARG A 96 -6.01 -17.47 -3.28
CA ARG A 96 -7.47 -17.53 -3.08
C ARG A 96 -7.84 -17.91 -1.66
N GLN A 97 -7.13 -18.86 -1.05
CA GLN A 97 -7.41 -19.32 0.31
C GLN A 97 -7.19 -18.22 1.35
N HIS A 98 -6.29 -17.29 1.09
CA HIS A 98 -5.93 -16.19 2.00
C HIS A 98 -6.38 -14.81 1.52
N ASN A 99 -7.23 -14.75 0.49
CA ASN A 99 -7.71 -13.49 -0.09
C ASN A 99 -6.57 -12.52 -0.41
N ILE A 100 -5.52 -13.05 -1.06
CA ILE A 100 -4.35 -12.27 -1.48
C ILE A 100 -4.46 -11.99 -2.97
N LEU A 101 -4.30 -10.73 -3.35
CA LEU A 101 -4.21 -10.29 -4.74
C LEU A 101 -2.83 -9.69 -4.99
N ILE A 102 -2.10 -10.18 -5.96
CA ILE A 102 -0.88 -9.55 -6.46
C ILE A 102 -1.28 -8.57 -7.55
N GLY A 103 -1.10 -7.28 -7.30
CA GLY A 103 -1.51 -6.21 -8.21
C GLY A 103 -0.45 -5.87 -9.25
N GLY A 104 0.81 -5.81 -8.85
CA GLY A 104 1.90 -5.42 -9.74
C GLY A 104 3.27 -5.89 -9.26
N VAL A 105 4.19 -5.95 -10.19
CA VAL A 105 5.59 -6.33 -9.96
C VAL A 105 6.48 -5.32 -10.67
N GLU A 106 7.49 -4.81 -9.97
CA GLU A 106 8.54 -4.00 -10.57
C GLU A 106 9.68 -4.91 -11.05
N GLN A 107 9.95 -4.84 -12.33
CA GLN A 107 11.05 -5.55 -12.99
C GLN A 107 11.87 -4.53 -13.79
N ASP A 108 13.16 -4.47 -13.54
CA ASP A 108 14.09 -3.56 -14.22
C ASP A 108 13.65 -2.08 -14.15
N GLY A 109 13.10 -1.66 -13.00
CA GLY A 109 12.61 -0.29 -12.78
C GLY A 109 11.26 0.02 -13.45
N VAL A 110 10.59 -0.97 -14.06
CA VAL A 110 9.29 -0.80 -14.73
C VAL A 110 8.22 -1.59 -13.99
N TRP A 111 7.14 -0.92 -13.61
CA TRP A 111 5.97 -1.56 -13.03
C TRP A 111 5.12 -2.24 -14.10
N LYS A 112 4.78 -3.50 -13.87
CA LYS A 112 3.91 -4.31 -14.73
C LYS A 112 2.75 -4.87 -13.92
N VAL A 113 1.57 -4.93 -14.51
CA VAL A 113 0.42 -5.60 -13.89
C VAL A 113 0.72 -7.09 -13.77
N ALA A 114 0.48 -7.66 -12.60
CA ALA A 114 0.71 -9.07 -12.35
C ALA A 114 -0.40 -9.92 -12.99
N VAL A 115 0.00 -10.93 -13.74
CA VAL A 115 -0.88 -11.92 -14.35
C VAL A 115 -0.43 -13.33 -13.96
N GLY A 116 -1.24 -14.35 -14.20
CA GLY A 116 -0.94 -15.73 -13.78
C GLY A 116 0.39 -16.29 -14.30
N SER A 117 0.86 -15.84 -15.47
CA SER A 117 2.17 -16.21 -16.04
C SER A 117 3.35 -15.37 -15.52
N THR A 118 3.09 -14.32 -14.74
CA THR A 118 4.15 -13.47 -14.18
C THR A 118 4.99 -14.28 -13.20
N GLU A 119 6.30 -14.24 -13.37
CA GLU A 119 7.29 -14.78 -12.44
C GLU A 119 7.93 -13.64 -11.67
N ILE A 120 7.96 -13.76 -10.35
CA ILE A 120 8.62 -12.81 -9.47
C ILE A 120 10.05 -13.30 -9.24
N GLN A 121 11.01 -12.45 -9.55
CA GLN A 121 12.42 -12.73 -9.29
C GLN A 121 12.83 -12.23 -7.91
N PRO A 122 13.88 -12.79 -7.30
CA PRO A 122 14.47 -12.22 -6.09
C PRO A 122 14.75 -10.72 -6.26
N HIS A 123 14.50 -9.96 -5.21
CA HIS A 123 14.64 -8.50 -5.16
C HIS A 123 13.65 -7.70 -6.02
N ASN A 124 12.69 -8.34 -6.69
CA ASN A 124 11.60 -7.58 -7.30
C ASN A 124 10.71 -6.96 -6.20
N ARG A 125 10.27 -5.74 -6.46
CA ARG A 125 9.25 -5.08 -5.64
C ARG A 125 7.88 -5.51 -6.13
N VAL A 126 6.99 -5.81 -5.20
CA VAL A 126 5.67 -6.36 -5.49
C VAL A 126 4.62 -5.61 -4.69
N VAL A 127 3.55 -5.21 -5.36
CA VAL A 127 2.35 -4.68 -4.70
C VAL A 127 1.34 -5.79 -4.56
N ALA A 128 0.95 -6.05 -3.31
CA ALA A 128 -0.08 -7.01 -2.97
C ALA A 128 -1.22 -6.34 -2.19
N VAL A 129 -2.42 -6.88 -2.31
CA VAL A 129 -3.61 -6.47 -1.54
C VAL A 129 -4.10 -7.67 -0.75
N CYS A 130 -4.34 -7.48 0.54
CA CYS A 130 -4.91 -8.51 1.41
C CYS A 130 -5.71 -7.87 2.55
N SER A 131 -6.52 -8.65 3.27
CA SER A 131 -7.12 -8.19 4.52
C SER A 131 -6.07 -8.13 5.64
N SER A 132 -6.30 -7.28 6.64
CA SER A 132 -5.38 -7.04 7.76
C SER A 132 -4.99 -8.35 8.50
N GLN A 133 -5.93 -9.27 8.64
CA GLN A 133 -5.70 -10.59 9.27
C GLN A 133 -4.72 -11.48 8.51
N HIS A 134 -4.56 -11.31 7.19
CA HIS A 134 -3.69 -12.13 6.35
C HIS A 134 -2.32 -11.50 6.07
N LEU A 135 -2.04 -10.31 6.60
CA LEU A 135 -0.78 -9.59 6.40
C LEU A 135 0.46 -10.46 6.75
N ASN A 136 0.40 -11.19 7.87
CA ASN A 136 1.50 -12.06 8.28
C ASN A 136 1.71 -13.22 7.30
N LYS A 137 0.63 -13.75 6.70
CA LYS A 137 0.72 -14.81 5.70
C LYS A 137 1.37 -14.33 4.42
N VAL A 138 0.99 -13.12 3.98
CA VAL A 138 1.64 -12.50 2.81
C VAL A 138 3.13 -12.35 3.06
N ARG A 139 3.54 -11.81 4.22
CA ARG A 139 4.95 -11.66 4.57
C ARG A 139 5.71 -12.98 4.51
N GLN A 140 5.15 -14.08 5.01
CA GLN A 140 5.78 -15.40 4.95
C GLN A 140 6.03 -15.90 3.52
N LEU A 141 5.20 -15.50 2.56
CA LEU A 141 5.39 -15.86 1.15
C LEU A 141 6.58 -15.13 0.52
N PHE A 142 6.95 -13.99 1.06
CA PHE A 142 8.01 -13.11 0.56
C PHE A 142 9.35 -13.24 1.33
N SER A 143 9.31 -13.95 2.48
CA SER A 143 10.50 -14.20 3.32
C SER A 143 11.36 -15.32 2.80
#